data_be39e9c632375c6a64c140849a8c98ca
#
_entry.id   be39e9c632375c6a64c140849a8c98ca
#
_cell.length_a   1.000
_cell.length_b   1.000
_cell.length_c   1.000
_cell.angle_alpha   90.00
_cell.angle_beta   90.00
_cell.angle_gamma   90.00
#
_symmetry.space_group_name_H-M   'P 1'
#
loop_
_entity.id
_entity.type
_entity.pdbx_description
1 polymer ?
#
loop_
_entity_poly.entity_id
_entity_poly.type
_entity_poly.pdbx_seq_one_letter_code
_entity_poly.pdbx_strand_id
1 'polypeptide(L)'
;PLLDQFLGRALAANLHLRRAAARLRADRYPDAQVAGGQYPQLNADTGYTRQRYSQNAAPFNAFNVPGFPWEFNLYQLGFDASWEVDIFGGTRRSIEAATADFAAAQEDQSAIRVSVAAEVARNYIELRGYQHEEDLARQNLAVQRESLEITREQMNKGVGTQLDVSRAQAEVAATEAALPLLQRGAWQAIVRLSVLTNDSVDNLALLEQPRPLPPVPDAVVVGVPADLLRRRPDIRLAERRLAAATARIGVAQAALYPRLSLTGFFNLQSASIDDLFQWRSRAFSLGPTVQWPIFEAGTLRAVVDVRTAQQAESLA
;
A
#
# COMPACT_ATOMS: atom_id res chain seq x y z
N PRO A 1 -26.97 2.48 16.10
CA PRO A 1 -26.57 3.50 17.07
C PRO A 1 -25.21 3.20 17.73
N LEU A 2 -25.06 2.12 18.57
CA LEU A 2 -23.75 1.85 19.21
C LEU A 2 -22.74 1.26 18.21
N LEU A 3 -23.15 0.33 17.38
CA LEU A 3 -22.34 -0.23 16.30
C LEU A 3 -21.84 0.88 15.36
N ASP A 4 -22.71 1.83 15.00
CA ASP A 4 -22.33 2.95 14.13
C ASP A 4 -21.26 3.85 14.76
N GLN A 5 -21.31 4.05 16.08
CA GLN A 5 -20.28 4.78 16.81
C GLN A 5 -18.91 4.06 16.74
N PHE A 6 -18.88 2.73 16.92
CA PHE A 6 -17.65 1.95 16.80
C PHE A 6 -17.12 1.90 15.36
N LEU A 7 -18.01 1.80 14.37
CA LEU A 7 -17.67 1.92 12.97
C LEU A 7 -17.03 3.28 12.68
N GLY A 8 -17.66 4.37 13.14
CA GLY A 8 -17.11 5.72 12.97
C GLY A 8 -15.75 5.91 13.62
N ARG A 9 -15.57 5.43 14.86
CA ARG A 9 -14.28 5.46 15.58
C ARG A 9 -13.20 4.65 14.83
N ALA A 10 -13.51 3.43 14.42
CA ALA A 10 -12.57 2.59 13.69
C ALA A 10 -12.15 3.24 12.37
N LEU A 11 -13.10 3.75 11.58
CA LEU A 11 -12.79 4.43 10.32
C LEU A 11 -11.94 5.70 10.49
N ALA A 12 -12.03 6.37 11.65
CA ALA A 12 -11.26 7.57 11.94
C ALA A 12 -9.86 7.27 12.52
N ALA A 13 -9.74 6.24 13.39
CA ALA A 13 -8.56 6.03 14.23
C ALA A 13 -7.74 4.77 13.90
N ASN A 14 -8.28 3.84 13.10
CA ASN A 14 -7.64 2.57 12.80
C ASN A 14 -6.26 2.74 12.17
N LEU A 15 -5.25 2.05 12.71
CA LEU A 15 -3.87 2.16 12.29
C LEU A 15 -3.62 1.60 10.88
N HIS A 16 -4.38 0.57 10.45
CA HIS A 16 -4.28 0.04 9.08
C HIS A 16 -4.75 1.08 8.06
N LEU A 17 -5.83 1.81 8.35
CA LEU A 17 -6.31 2.90 7.51
C LEU A 17 -5.34 4.07 7.47
N ARG A 18 -4.74 4.43 8.61
CA ARG A 18 -3.71 5.47 8.66
C ARG A 18 -2.47 5.09 7.85
N ARG A 19 -2.04 3.83 7.94
CA ARG A 19 -0.95 3.28 7.13
C ARG A 19 -1.30 3.32 5.64
N ALA A 20 -2.49 2.89 5.24
CA ALA A 20 -2.95 2.93 3.86
C ALA A 20 -3.00 4.37 3.31
N ALA A 21 -3.48 5.33 4.11
CA ALA A 21 -3.49 6.74 3.75
C ALA A 21 -2.08 7.35 3.63
N ALA A 22 -1.13 6.91 4.45
CA ALA A 22 0.26 7.33 4.35
C ALA A 22 0.92 6.76 3.08
N ARG A 23 0.65 5.48 2.77
CA ARG A 23 1.10 4.83 1.54
C ARG A 23 0.53 5.53 0.30
N LEU A 24 -0.77 5.80 0.27
CA LEU A 24 -1.40 6.53 -0.84
C LEU A 24 -0.74 7.90 -1.08
N ARG A 25 -0.37 8.61 -0.01
CA ARG A 25 0.39 9.87 -0.15
C ARG A 25 1.77 9.64 -0.75
N ALA A 26 2.45 8.57 -0.36
CA ALA A 26 3.75 8.21 -0.94
C ALA A 26 3.62 7.82 -2.42
N ASP A 27 2.58 7.07 -2.78
CA ASP A 27 2.32 6.60 -4.15
C ASP A 27 1.89 7.74 -5.11
N ARG A 28 1.58 8.93 -4.60
CA ARG A 28 1.33 10.12 -5.41
C ARG A 28 2.60 10.74 -6.00
N TYR A 29 3.74 10.61 -5.33
CA TYR A 29 4.99 11.24 -5.76
C TYR A 29 5.63 10.58 -6.98
N PRO A 30 5.65 9.25 -7.14
CA PRO A 30 6.13 8.60 -8.37
C PRO A 30 5.40 9.04 -9.63
N ASP A 31 4.07 9.27 -9.57
CA ASP A 31 3.30 9.80 -10.70
C ASP A 31 3.84 11.17 -11.15
N ALA A 32 4.06 12.10 -10.21
CA ALA A 32 4.64 13.40 -10.50
C ALA A 32 6.09 13.32 -10.99
N GLN A 33 6.89 12.38 -10.47
CA GLN A 33 8.27 12.15 -10.89
C GLN A 33 8.34 11.65 -12.33
N VAL A 34 7.50 10.69 -12.70
CA VAL A 34 7.42 10.16 -14.07
C VAL A 34 6.91 11.24 -15.03
N ALA A 35 5.91 12.04 -14.62
CA ALA A 35 5.41 13.16 -15.40
C ALA A 35 6.47 14.23 -15.66
N GLY A 36 7.41 14.41 -14.72
CA GLY A 36 8.57 15.30 -14.90
C GLY A 36 9.46 14.93 -16.09
N GLY A 37 9.48 13.66 -16.47
CA GLY A 37 10.23 13.19 -17.67
C GLY A 37 9.72 13.74 -19.00
N GLN A 38 8.53 14.34 -19.05
CA GLN A 38 8.03 15.04 -20.25
C GLN A 38 8.70 16.40 -20.48
N TYR A 39 9.39 16.95 -19.49
CA TYR A 39 9.96 18.28 -19.53
C TYR A 39 11.48 18.23 -19.57
N PRO A 40 12.14 19.27 -20.12
CA PRO A 40 13.57 19.40 -20.01
C PRO A 40 14.06 19.40 -18.56
N GLN A 41 15.14 18.68 -18.31
CA GLN A 41 15.87 18.73 -17.05
C GLN A 41 17.01 19.75 -17.19
N LEU A 42 17.16 20.62 -16.22
CA LEU A 42 18.22 21.60 -16.16
C LEU A 42 19.00 21.41 -14.85
N ASN A 43 20.30 21.18 -14.98
CA ASN A 43 21.21 21.07 -13.87
C ASN A 43 22.19 22.23 -13.87
N ALA A 44 22.61 22.65 -12.69
CA ALA A 44 23.71 23.60 -12.53
C ALA A 44 24.90 22.86 -11.95
N ASP A 45 26.05 23.02 -12.57
CA ASP A 45 27.26 22.41 -12.09
C ASP A 45 28.39 23.42 -11.93
N THR A 46 29.21 23.20 -10.92
CA THR A 46 30.43 23.97 -10.67
C THR A 46 31.53 23.04 -10.23
N GLY A 47 32.72 23.30 -10.70
CA GLY A 47 33.85 22.45 -10.40
C GLY A 47 35.19 23.17 -10.48
N TYR A 48 36.12 22.70 -9.68
CA TYR A 48 37.53 23.00 -9.82
C TYR A 48 38.28 21.68 -9.96
N THR A 49 39.08 21.60 -11.03
CA THR A 49 39.93 20.43 -11.29
C THR A 49 41.34 20.93 -11.58
N ARG A 50 42.34 20.37 -10.85
CA ARG A 50 43.75 20.47 -11.24
C ARG A 50 44.11 19.20 -11.99
N GLN A 51 44.48 19.33 -13.25
CA GLN A 51 44.77 18.22 -14.13
C GLN A 51 46.21 18.31 -14.67
N ARG A 52 46.86 17.13 -14.74
CA ARG A 52 48.13 16.96 -15.42
C ARG A 52 47.93 15.92 -16.51
N TYR A 53 48.31 16.27 -17.73
CA TYR A 53 48.36 15.31 -18.83
C TYR A 53 49.65 14.50 -18.79
N SER A 54 49.54 13.20 -19.12
CA SER A 54 50.69 12.34 -19.26
C SER A 54 51.43 12.66 -20.58
N GLN A 55 52.71 12.89 -20.51
CA GLN A 55 53.55 13.11 -21.68
C GLN A 55 53.65 11.86 -22.57
N ASN A 56 53.39 10.67 -21.99
CA ASN A 56 53.46 9.40 -22.70
C ASN A 56 52.12 8.91 -23.24
N ALA A 57 51.01 9.66 -22.98
CA ALA A 57 49.69 9.28 -23.46
C ALA A 57 49.38 9.95 -24.80
N ALA A 58 48.72 9.21 -25.68
CA ALA A 58 48.15 9.79 -26.89
C ALA A 58 47.01 10.80 -26.53
N PRO A 59 46.80 11.87 -27.31
CA PRO A 59 47.55 12.28 -28.53
C PRO A 59 48.80 13.12 -28.22
N PHE A 60 49.07 13.44 -26.96
CA PHE A 60 50.09 14.44 -26.57
C PHE A 60 51.53 13.99 -26.85
N ASN A 61 51.81 12.68 -26.83
CA ASN A 61 53.11 12.14 -27.20
C ASN A 61 53.46 12.33 -28.69
N ALA A 62 52.47 12.54 -29.53
CA ALA A 62 52.64 12.77 -30.99
C ALA A 62 52.85 14.24 -31.33
N PHE A 63 52.47 15.15 -30.44
CA PHE A 63 52.57 16.61 -30.67
C PHE A 63 53.61 17.22 -29.70
N ASN A 64 54.84 17.33 -30.15
CA ASN A 64 55.86 18.04 -29.41
C ASN A 64 55.63 19.56 -29.52
N VAL A 65 54.64 20.09 -28.74
CA VAL A 65 54.29 21.50 -28.76
C VAL A 65 55.14 22.21 -27.70
N PRO A 66 56.09 23.05 -28.11
CA PRO A 66 56.91 23.82 -27.20
C PRO A 66 56.04 24.76 -26.36
N GLY A 67 56.17 24.70 -25.03
CA GLY A 67 55.41 25.55 -24.10
C GLY A 67 54.03 25.05 -23.75
N PHE A 68 53.65 23.80 -24.11
CA PHE A 68 52.39 23.21 -23.69
C PHE A 68 52.33 23.08 -22.16
N PRO A 69 51.30 23.63 -21.48
CA PRO A 69 51.15 23.50 -20.01
C PRO A 69 50.66 22.12 -19.67
N TRP A 70 51.58 21.23 -19.24
CA TRP A 70 51.24 19.86 -18.83
C TRP A 70 50.38 19.81 -17.59
N GLU A 71 50.42 20.84 -16.77
CA GLU A 71 49.54 21.02 -15.61
C GLU A 71 48.73 22.29 -15.78
N PHE A 72 47.43 22.19 -15.54
CA PHE A 72 46.53 23.35 -15.55
C PHE A 72 45.40 23.20 -14.56
N ASN A 73 44.89 24.32 -14.12
CA ASN A 73 43.69 24.40 -13.38
C ASN A 73 42.52 24.58 -14.35
N LEU A 74 41.38 23.98 -14.03
CA LEU A 74 40.13 24.20 -14.74
C LEU A 74 39.07 24.58 -13.73
N TYR A 75 38.63 25.83 -13.79
CA TYR A 75 37.47 26.36 -13.10
C TYR A 75 36.29 26.27 -14.04
N GLN A 76 35.19 25.70 -13.57
CA GLN A 76 34.00 25.50 -14.38
C GLN A 76 32.75 25.90 -13.58
N LEU A 77 31.85 26.64 -14.23
CA LEU A 77 30.53 26.98 -13.74
C LEU A 77 29.56 26.96 -14.93
N GLY A 78 28.48 26.21 -14.83
CA GLY A 78 27.55 26.15 -15.93
C GLY A 78 26.24 25.47 -15.65
N PHE A 79 25.52 25.29 -16.74
CA PHE A 79 24.24 24.61 -16.79
C PHE A 79 24.28 23.60 -17.90
N ASP A 80 23.75 22.40 -17.64
CA ASP A 80 23.42 21.43 -18.66
C ASP A 80 21.91 21.20 -18.70
N ALA A 81 21.42 20.99 -19.91
CA ALA A 81 20.02 20.68 -20.18
C ALA A 81 19.91 19.40 -21.00
N SER A 82 18.99 18.55 -20.64
CA SER A 82 18.65 17.35 -21.39
C SER A 82 17.14 17.15 -21.45
N TRP A 83 16.64 16.77 -22.61
CA TRP A 83 15.24 16.46 -22.82
C TRP A 83 15.07 15.31 -23.81
N GLU A 84 14.37 14.26 -23.39
CA GLU A 84 13.98 13.16 -24.27
C GLU A 84 12.63 13.49 -24.95
N VAL A 85 12.64 13.56 -26.28
CA VAL A 85 11.44 13.81 -27.06
C VAL A 85 10.69 12.50 -27.24
N ASP A 86 9.53 12.37 -26.60
CA ASP A 86 8.73 11.13 -26.57
C ASP A 86 7.99 10.87 -27.90
N ILE A 87 8.73 10.48 -28.93
CA ILE A 87 8.17 10.19 -30.27
C ILE A 87 7.37 8.88 -30.25
N PHE A 88 7.93 7.85 -29.61
CA PHE A 88 7.37 6.49 -29.61
C PHE A 88 6.48 6.20 -28.39
N GLY A 89 6.24 7.17 -27.54
CA GLY A 89 5.26 7.10 -26.46
C GLY A 89 5.75 6.40 -25.19
N GLY A 90 7.04 6.17 -25.04
CA GLY A 90 7.61 5.52 -23.84
C GLY A 90 7.30 6.28 -22.56
N THR A 91 7.54 7.59 -22.53
CA THR A 91 7.23 8.46 -21.40
C THR A 91 5.73 8.57 -21.17
N ARG A 92 4.92 8.75 -22.21
CA ARG A 92 3.44 8.79 -22.09
C ARG A 92 2.89 7.50 -21.51
N ARG A 93 3.36 6.33 -21.95
CA ARG A 93 2.95 5.03 -21.41
C ARG A 93 3.44 4.82 -19.97
N SER A 94 4.61 5.35 -19.60
CA SER A 94 5.09 5.32 -18.22
C SER A 94 4.20 6.14 -17.29
N ILE A 95 3.73 7.31 -17.72
CA ILE A 95 2.80 8.14 -16.98
C ILE A 95 1.43 7.44 -16.85
N GLU A 96 0.93 6.85 -17.93
CA GLU A 96 -0.31 6.07 -17.89
C GLU A 96 -0.23 4.93 -16.87
N ALA A 97 0.91 4.20 -16.85
CA ALA A 97 1.14 3.15 -15.85
C ALA A 97 1.16 3.69 -14.43
N ALA A 98 1.89 4.79 -14.17
CA ALA A 98 1.99 5.40 -12.85
C ALA A 98 0.62 5.93 -12.36
N THR A 99 -0.14 6.58 -13.23
CA THR A 99 -1.49 7.06 -12.93
C THR A 99 -2.45 5.90 -12.61
N ALA A 100 -2.35 4.79 -13.34
CA ALA A 100 -3.14 3.60 -13.07
C ALA A 100 -2.73 2.94 -11.72
N ASP A 101 -1.43 2.88 -11.40
CA ASP A 101 -0.94 2.40 -10.10
C ASP A 101 -1.45 3.27 -8.94
N PHE A 102 -1.43 4.59 -9.09
CA PHE A 102 -1.99 5.51 -8.09
C PHE A 102 -3.49 5.29 -7.90
N ALA A 103 -4.25 5.14 -9.00
CA ALA A 103 -5.67 4.80 -8.93
C ALA A 103 -5.91 3.44 -8.25
N ALA A 104 -5.03 2.44 -8.49
CA ALA A 104 -5.08 1.15 -7.81
C ALA A 104 -4.87 1.30 -6.30
N ALA A 105 -3.92 2.14 -5.86
CA ALA A 105 -3.68 2.42 -4.44
C ALA A 105 -4.88 3.10 -3.75
N GLN A 106 -5.65 3.93 -4.47
CA GLN A 106 -6.90 4.53 -3.97
C GLN A 106 -7.98 3.46 -3.72
N GLU A 107 -8.11 2.50 -4.65
CA GLU A 107 -9.07 1.40 -4.49
C GLU A 107 -8.62 0.40 -3.39
N ASP A 108 -7.32 0.17 -3.23
CA ASP A 108 -6.76 -0.62 -2.12
C ASP A 108 -7.13 -0.01 -0.76
N GLN A 109 -6.98 1.31 -0.62
CA GLN A 109 -7.44 2.01 0.59
C GLN A 109 -8.94 1.82 0.83
N SER A 110 -9.74 1.86 -0.24
CA SER A 110 -11.19 1.65 -0.16
C SER A 110 -11.53 0.22 0.25
N ALA A 111 -10.80 -0.78 -0.26
CA ALA A 111 -10.95 -2.19 0.13
C ALA A 111 -10.60 -2.40 1.62
N ILE A 112 -9.53 -1.79 2.11
CA ILE A 112 -9.16 -1.83 3.54
C ILE A 112 -10.27 -1.21 4.40
N ARG A 113 -10.89 -0.12 3.96
CA ARG A 113 -12.04 0.49 4.68
C ARG A 113 -13.20 -0.47 4.83
N VAL A 114 -13.56 -1.17 3.76
CA VAL A 114 -14.63 -2.18 3.78
C VAL A 114 -14.27 -3.32 4.73
N SER A 115 -13.04 -3.83 4.67
CA SER A 115 -12.57 -4.92 5.53
C SER A 115 -12.61 -4.52 7.01
N VAL A 116 -12.10 -3.33 7.37
CA VAL A 116 -12.14 -2.83 8.75
C VAL A 116 -13.57 -2.68 9.25
N ALA A 117 -14.47 -2.13 8.42
CA ALA A 117 -15.89 -2.00 8.79
C ALA A 117 -16.55 -3.37 9.02
N ALA A 118 -16.28 -4.33 8.16
CA ALA A 118 -16.80 -5.70 8.30
C ALA A 118 -16.25 -6.40 9.56
N GLU A 119 -14.96 -6.22 9.86
CA GLU A 119 -14.36 -6.78 11.08
C GLU A 119 -14.94 -6.18 12.36
N VAL A 120 -15.17 -4.86 12.39
CA VAL A 120 -15.83 -4.20 13.52
C VAL A 120 -17.25 -4.73 13.72
N ALA A 121 -18.03 -4.82 12.64
CA ALA A 121 -19.40 -5.33 12.71
C ALA A 121 -19.42 -6.78 13.18
N ARG A 122 -18.57 -7.65 12.64
CA ARG A 122 -18.46 -9.06 13.02
C ARG A 122 -18.11 -9.20 14.51
N ASN A 123 -17.04 -8.54 14.97
CA ASN A 123 -16.61 -8.65 16.37
C ASN A 123 -17.66 -8.07 17.34
N TYR A 124 -18.39 -7.03 16.92
CA TYR A 124 -19.49 -6.49 17.73
C TYR A 124 -20.64 -7.50 17.85
N ILE A 125 -21.04 -8.15 16.76
CA ILE A 125 -22.11 -9.17 16.78
C ILE A 125 -21.66 -10.40 17.58
N GLU A 126 -20.42 -10.87 17.40
CA GLU A 126 -19.86 -11.96 18.20
C GLU A 126 -19.88 -11.64 19.70
N LEU A 127 -19.50 -10.43 20.10
CA LEU A 127 -19.60 -9.99 21.49
C LEU A 127 -21.02 -10.11 22.03
N ARG A 128 -22.01 -9.58 21.28
CA ARG A 128 -23.41 -9.63 21.70
C ARG A 128 -23.95 -11.07 21.73
N GLY A 129 -23.47 -11.93 20.83
CA GLY A 129 -23.76 -13.36 20.86
C GLY A 129 -23.27 -14.03 22.14
N TYR A 130 -21.98 -13.87 22.47
CA TYR A 130 -21.42 -14.41 23.72
C TYR A 130 -22.15 -13.91 24.99
N GLN A 131 -22.50 -12.62 25.03
CA GLN A 131 -23.25 -12.05 26.15
C GLN A 131 -24.66 -12.66 26.27
N HIS A 132 -25.32 -12.89 25.14
CA HIS A 132 -26.63 -13.52 25.13
C HIS A 132 -26.57 -15.00 25.55
N GLU A 133 -25.58 -15.74 25.04
CA GLU A 133 -25.33 -17.13 25.42
C GLU A 133 -24.97 -17.25 26.90
N GLU A 134 -24.20 -16.32 27.46
CA GLU A 134 -23.86 -16.28 28.88
C GLU A 134 -25.10 -16.05 29.73
N ASP A 135 -25.97 -15.11 29.34
CA ASP A 135 -27.23 -14.85 30.07
C ASP A 135 -28.15 -16.09 30.06
N LEU A 136 -28.29 -16.72 28.88
CA LEU A 136 -29.07 -17.96 28.76
C LEU A 136 -28.49 -19.11 29.60
N ALA A 137 -27.16 -19.27 29.60
CA ALA A 137 -26.48 -20.28 30.40
C ALA A 137 -26.69 -20.04 31.91
N ARG A 138 -26.67 -18.78 32.33
CA ARG A 138 -26.97 -18.43 33.74
C ARG A 138 -28.42 -18.73 34.15
N GLN A 139 -29.37 -18.44 33.25
CA GLN A 139 -30.80 -18.79 33.48
C GLN A 139 -30.95 -20.30 33.54
N ASN A 140 -30.38 -21.08 32.65
CA ASN A 140 -30.40 -22.53 32.66
C ASN A 140 -29.78 -23.09 33.95
N LEU A 141 -28.64 -22.52 34.37
CA LEU A 141 -27.98 -22.93 35.62
C LEU A 141 -28.86 -22.72 36.85
N ALA A 142 -29.63 -21.63 36.91
CA ALA A 142 -30.56 -21.39 37.99
C ALA A 142 -31.63 -22.48 38.04
N VAL A 143 -32.25 -22.83 36.91
CA VAL A 143 -33.26 -23.91 36.82
C VAL A 143 -32.65 -25.27 37.14
N GLN A 144 -31.44 -25.58 36.68
CA GLN A 144 -30.76 -26.83 37.00
C GLN A 144 -30.42 -26.98 38.46
N ARG A 145 -30.02 -25.90 39.14
CA ARG A 145 -29.78 -25.88 40.59
C ARG A 145 -31.06 -26.12 41.38
N GLU A 146 -32.18 -25.53 40.98
CA GLU A 146 -33.49 -25.78 41.59
C GLU A 146 -33.90 -27.25 41.39
N SER A 147 -33.75 -27.80 40.20
CA SER A 147 -34.01 -29.21 39.90
C SER A 147 -33.14 -30.15 40.75
N LEU A 148 -31.86 -29.81 40.95
CA LEU A 148 -30.94 -30.57 41.79
C LEU A 148 -31.43 -30.58 43.26
N GLU A 149 -31.91 -29.48 43.81
CA GLU A 149 -32.44 -29.44 45.18
C GLU A 149 -33.70 -30.29 45.34
N ILE A 150 -34.63 -30.22 44.37
CA ILE A 150 -35.81 -31.09 44.34
C ILE A 150 -35.40 -32.57 44.31
N THR A 151 -34.43 -32.95 43.50
CA THR A 151 -33.93 -34.32 43.36
C THR A 151 -33.29 -34.79 44.70
N ARG A 152 -32.55 -33.93 45.38
CA ARG A 152 -31.99 -34.20 46.72
C ARG A 152 -33.09 -34.43 47.76
N GLU A 153 -34.15 -33.60 47.76
CA GLU A 153 -35.27 -33.79 48.63
C GLU A 153 -36.03 -35.11 48.40
N GLN A 154 -36.21 -35.48 47.11
CA GLN A 154 -36.84 -36.76 46.76
C GLN A 154 -36.00 -37.94 47.23
N MET A 155 -34.68 -37.90 47.11
CA MET A 155 -33.80 -38.93 47.64
C MET A 155 -33.92 -39.03 49.17
N ASN A 156 -33.94 -37.89 49.90
CA ASN A 156 -34.08 -37.87 51.35
C ASN A 156 -35.38 -38.42 51.80
N LYS A 157 -36.44 -38.30 50.99
CA LYS A 157 -37.77 -38.87 51.24
C LYS A 157 -37.90 -40.35 50.83
N GLY A 158 -36.82 -40.94 50.26
CA GLY A 158 -36.80 -42.35 49.87
C GLY A 158 -37.45 -42.64 48.50
N VAL A 159 -37.82 -41.62 47.70
CA VAL A 159 -38.46 -41.76 46.38
C VAL A 159 -37.52 -41.52 45.23
N GLY A 160 -36.28 -41.13 45.48
CA GLY A 160 -35.23 -40.91 44.49
C GLY A 160 -33.98 -41.77 44.74
N THR A 161 -33.05 -41.83 43.77
CA THR A 161 -31.79 -42.56 43.88
C THR A 161 -30.57 -41.62 43.95
N GLN A 162 -29.47 -42.12 44.54
CA GLN A 162 -28.19 -41.40 44.55
C GLN A 162 -27.68 -41.13 43.09
N LEU A 163 -28.05 -42.01 42.17
CA LEU A 163 -27.68 -41.85 40.74
C LEU A 163 -28.36 -40.61 40.17
N ASP A 164 -29.61 -40.35 40.46
CA ASP A 164 -30.35 -39.18 39.98
C ASP A 164 -29.74 -37.87 40.48
N VAL A 165 -29.36 -37.84 41.78
CA VAL A 165 -28.65 -36.69 42.36
C VAL A 165 -27.29 -36.48 41.67
N SER A 166 -26.55 -37.55 41.44
CA SER A 166 -25.22 -37.46 40.77
C SER A 166 -25.33 -36.96 39.35
N ARG A 167 -26.37 -37.37 38.60
CA ARG A 167 -26.65 -36.88 37.24
C ARG A 167 -26.99 -35.38 37.25
N ALA A 168 -27.89 -34.96 38.12
CA ALA A 168 -28.24 -33.54 38.22
C ALA A 168 -27.04 -32.67 38.64
N GLN A 169 -26.17 -33.18 39.54
CA GLN A 169 -24.93 -32.49 39.89
C GLN A 169 -23.96 -32.36 38.70
N ALA A 170 -23.85 -33.40 37.87
CA ALA A 170 -23.00 -33.38 36.69
C ALA A 170 -23.49 -32.35 35.66
N GLU A 171 -24.79 -32.20 35.45
CA GLU A 171 -25.38 -31.18 34.58
C GLU A 171 -25.11 -29.75 35.06
N VAL A 172 -25.29 -29.50 36.36
CA VAL A 172 -24.96 -28.21 36.99
C VAL A 172 -23.48 -27.90 36.77
N ALA A 173 -22.58 -28.84 37.11
CA ALA A 173 -21.15 -28.66 36.97
C ALA A 173 -20.72 -28.42 35.49
N ALA A 174 -21.34 -29.11 34.54
CA ALA A 174 -21.08 -28.94 33.12
C ALA A 174 -21.45 -27.51 32.63
N THR A 175 -22.64 -27.03 33.06
CA THR A 175 -23.08 -25.67 32.70
C THR A 175 -22.22 -24.60 33.39
N GLU A 176 -21.83 -24.79 34.65
CA GLU A 176 -20.89 -23.91 35.36
C GLU A 176 -19.54 -23.83 34.67
N ALA A 177 -19.02 -24.96 34.16
CA ALA A 177 -17.74 -25.02 33.44
C ALA A 177 -17.79 -24.32 32.07
N ALA A 178 -18.96 -24.16 31.46
CA ALA A 178 -19.14 -23.48 30.20
C ALA A 178 -19.09 -21.93 30.34
N LEU A 179 -19.54 -21.38 31.48
CA LEU A 179 -19.61 -19.93 31.67
C LEU A 179 -18.30 -19.19 31.50
N PRO A 180 -17.13 -19.63 32.03
CA PRO A 180 -15.85 -18.95 31.83
C PRO A 180 -15.42 -18.94 30.39
N LEU A 181 -15.83 -19.92 29.58
CA LEU A 181 -15.49 -19.96 28.14
C LEU A 181 -16.24 -18.87 27.35
N LEU A 182 -17.51 -18.67 27.67
CA LEU A 182 -18.35 -17.61 27.11
C LEU A 182 -17.82 -16.22 27.49
N GLN A 183 -17.49 -16.03 28.77
CA GLN A 183 -16.89 -14.78 29.26
C GLN A 183 -15.55 -14.48 28.56
N ARG A 184 -14.70 -15.49 28.38
CA ARG A 184 -13.46 -15.35 27.63
C ARG A 184 -13.73 -14.94 26.19
N GLY A 185 -14.72 -15.54 25.52
CA GLY A 185 -15.13 -15.20 24.17
C GLY A 185 -15.55 -13.72 24.06
N ALA A 186 -16.39 -13.28 24.97
CA ALA A 186 -16.85 -11.89 25.08
C ALA A 186 -15.65 -10.92 25.26
N TRP A 187 -14.76 -11.23 26.22
CA TRP A 187 -13.58 -10.42 26.48
C TRP A 187 -12.64 -10.34 25.26
N GLN A 188 -12.40 -11.45 24.57
CA GLN A 188 -11.60 -11.47 23.34
C GLN A 188 -12.22 -10.60 22.24
N ALA A 189 -13.53 -10.56 22.11
CA ALA A 189 -14.22 -9.69 21.17
C ALA A 189 -14.03 -8.20 21.53
N ILE A 190 -14.09 -7.83 22.82
CA ILE A 190 -13.80 -6.46 23.30
C ILE A 190 -12.35 -6.07 22.97
N VAL A 191 -11.38 -6.94 23.23
CA VAL A 191 -9.97 -6.68 22.93
C VAL A 191 -9.76 -6.49 21.43
N ARG A 192 -10.39 -7.32 20.57
CA ARG A 192 -10.33 -7.12 19.12
C ARG A 192 -10.92 -5.79 18.68
N LEU A 193 -12.03 -5.37 19.27
CA LEU A 193 -12.64 -4.06 19.01
C LEU A 193 -11.73 -2.92 19.46
N SER A 194 -11.01 -3.04 20.58
CA SER A 194 -10.07 -2.03 21.04
C SER A 194 -8.92 -1.83 20.04
N VAL A 195 -8.38 -2.92 19.48
CA VAL A 195 -7.36 -2.85 18.44
C VAL A 195 -7.90 -2.19 17.17
N LEU A 196 -9.13 -2.54 16.75
CA LEU A 196 -9.74 -1.99 15.53
C LEU A 196 -10.05 -0.49 15.65
N THR A 197 -10.47 -0.05 16.85
CA THR A 197 -10.79 1.36 17.12
C THR A 197 -9.55 2.19 17.54
N ASN A 198 -8.41 1.53 17.77
CA ASN A 198 -7.21 2.12 18.37
C ASN A 198 -7.52 2.84 19.69
N ASP A 199 -8.33 2.21 20.53
CA ASP A 199 -8.77 2.73 21.82
C ASP A 199 -8.32 1.77 22.95
N SER A 200 -8.16 2.27 24.19
CA SER A 200 -7.87 1.39 25.31
C SER A 200 -9.10 0.56 25.68
N VAL A 201 -8.87 -0.64 26.23
CA VAL A 201 -9.97 -1.52 26.69
C VAL A 201 -10.82 -0.82 27.75
N ASP A 202 -10.20 -0.03 28.62
CA ASP A 202 -10.89 0.71 29.70
C ASP A 202 -11.92 1.71 29.16
N ASN A 203 -11.63 2.33 28.02
CA ASN A 203 -12.56 3.23 27.33
C ASN A 203 -13.74 2.49 26.69
N LEU A 204 -13.67 1.16 26.62
CA LEU A 204 -14.70 0.29 26.04
C LEU A 204 -15.57 -0.39 27.11
N ALA A 205 -15.48 0.01 28.40
CA ALA A 205 -16.27 -0.54 29.48
C ALA A 205 -17.79 -0.55 29.20
N LEU A 206 -18.29 0.34 28.34
CA LEU A 206 -19.66 0.34 27.85
C LEU A 206 -20.03 -0.96 27.08
N LEU A 207 -19.07 -1.67 26.53
CA LEU A 207 -19.27 -2.95 25.82
C LEU A 207 -19.45 -4.13 26.78
N GLU A 208 -19.02 -4.02 28.04
CA GLU A 208 -19.21 -5.05 29.05
C GLU A 208 -20.70 -5.20 29.43
N GLN A 209 -21.47 -4.12 29.24
CA GLN A 209 -22.91 -4.16 29.53
C GLN A 209 -23.62 -4.96 28.41
N PRO A 210 -24.39 -6.02 28.77
CA PRO A 210 -25.18 -6.76 27.80
C PRO A 210 -26.21 -5.86 27.13
N ARG A 211 -26.36 -6.03 25.83
CA ARG A 211 -27.35 -5.33 25.00
C ARG A 211 -27.90 -6.28 23.94
N PRO A 212 -29.12 -6.09 23.48
CA PRO A 212 -29.69 -6.92 22.42
C PRO A 212 -28.86 -6.83 21.12
N LEU A 213 -28.94 -7.88 20.34
CA LEU A 213 -28.39 -7.91 18.99
C LEU A 213 -28.98 -6.77 18.14
N PRO A 214 -28.21 -6.16 17.24
CA PRO A 214 -28.75 -5.18 16.30
C PRO A 214 -29.86 -5.81 15.47
N PRO A 215 -30.94 -5.07 15.16
CA PRO A 215 -32.00 -5.59 14.29
C PRO A 215 -31.42 -5.82 12.88
N VAL A 216 -31.82 -6.93 12.29
CA VAL A 216 -31.51 -7.22 10.89
C VAL A 216 -32.48 -6.39 10.02
N PRO A 217 -31.99 -5.64 9.02
CA PRO A 217 -32.89 -4.93 8.13
C PRO A 217 -33.74 -5.91 7.30
N ASP A 218 -35.03 -5.63 7.17
CA ASP A 218 -35.98 -6.48 6.45
C ASP A 218 -35.62 -6.70 4.97
N ALA A 219 -34.95 -5.71 4.37
CA ALA A 219 -34.46 -5.81 2.99
C ALA A 219 -33.16 -5.01 2.82
N VAL A 220 -32.22 -5.60 2.11
CA VAL A 220 -31.04 -4.90 1.61
C VAL A 220 -31.28 -4.57 0.13
N VAL A 221 -31.34 -3.26 -0.18
CA VAL A 221 -31.51 -2.82 -1.57
C VAL A 221 -30.20 -3.05 -2.32
N VAL A 222 -30.10 -4.16 -3.02
CA VAL A 222 -28.87 -4.60 -3.70
C VAL A 222 -28.75 -4.10 -5.14
N GLY A 223 -29.70 -3.39 -5.71
CA GLY A 223 -29.62 -2.91 -7.09
C GLY A 223 -29.41 -4.04 -8.13
N VAL A 224 -28.98 -3.68 -9.33
CA VAL A 224 -28.65 -4.66 -10.38
C VAL A 224 -27.32 -5.36 -10.05
N PRO A 225 -27.20 -6.72 -10.18
CA PRO A 225 -26.00 -7.46 -9.84
C PRO A 225 -24.72 -6.94 -10.52
N ALA A 226 -24.79 -6.49 -11.75
CA ALA A 226 -23.67 -5.91 -12.48
C ALA A 226 -23.14 -4.61 -11.84
N ASP A 227 -24.02 -3.78 -11.25
CA ASP A 227 -23.60 -2.55 -10.58
C ASP A 227 -22.92 -2.84 -9.23
N LEU A 228 -23.29 -3.92 -8.56
CA LEU A 228 -22.64 -4.36 -7.33
C LEU A 228 -21.17 -4.74 -7.60
N LEU A 229 -20.90 -5.48 -8.68
CA LEU A 229 -19.54 -5.82 -9.08
C LEU A 229 -18.70 -4.56 -9.35
N ARG A 230 -19.26 -3.58 -10.05
CA ARG A 230 -18.57 -2.31 -10.33
C ARG A 230 -18.30 -1.45 -9.09
N ARG A 231 -19.07 -1.63 -8.00
CA ARG A 231 -18.90 -0.89 -6.73
C ARG A 231 -17.85 -1.53 -5.82
N ARG A 232 -17.46 -2.79 -6.04
CA ARG A 232 -16.48 -3.50 -5.22
C ARG A 232 -15.08 -2.90 -5.43
N PRO A 233 -14.42 -2.44 -4.34
CA PRO A 233 -13.10 -1.84 -4.45
C PRO A 233 -12.02 -2.83 -4.88
N ASP A 234 -12.14 -4.11 -4.52
CA ASP A 234 -11.20 -5.18 -4.90
C ASP A 234 -11.21 -5.45 -6.41
N ILE A 235 -12.38 -5.42 -7.05
CA ILE A 235 -12.51 -5.54 -8.50
C ILE A 235 -11.90 -4.31 -9.20
N ARG A 236 -12.22 -3.12 -8.73
CA ARG A 236 -11.67 -1.86 -9.28
C ARG A 236 -10.16 -1.80 -9.11
N LEU A 237 -9.64 -2.29 -7.99
CA LEU A 237 -8.20 -2.44 -7.76
C LEU A 237 -7.55 -3.33 -8.82
N ALA A 238 -8.13 -4.51 -9.09
CA ALA A 238 -7.64 -5.43 -10.11
C ALA A 238 -7.68 -4.83 -11.51
N GLU A 239 -8.78 -4.13 -11.89
CA GLU A 239 -8.90 -3.42 -13.16
C GLU A 239 -7.79 -2.35 -13.33
N ARG A 240 -7.48 -1.57 -12.28
CA ARG A 240 -6.44 -0.55 -12.33
C ARG A 240 -5.04 -1.17 -12.45
N ARG A 241 -4.78 -2.28 -11.75
CA ARG A 241 -3.53 -3.04 -11.88
C ARG A 241 -3.34 -3.60 -13.29
N LEU A 242 -4.40 -4.14 -13.89
CA LEU A 242 -4.39 -4.61 -15.27
C LEU A 242 -4.09 -3.46 -16.25
N ALA A 243 -4.71 -2.29 -16.05
CA ALA A 243 -4.43 -1.11 -16.86
C ALA A 243 -2.95 -0.68 -16.76
N ALA A 244 -2.38 -0.65 -15.56
CA ALA A 244 -0.97 -0.36 -15.34
C ALA A 244 -0.06 -1.39 -16.02
N ALA A 245 -0.35 -2.69 -15.90
CA ALA A 245 0.41 -3.75 -16.56
C ALA A 245 0.36 -3.62 -18.08
N THR A 246 -0.80 -3.29 -18.65
CA THR A 246 -0.98 -3.06 -20.08
C THR A 246 -0.16 -1.85 -20.57
N ALA A 247 -0.15 -0.75 -19.83
CA ALA A 247 0.65 0.42 -20.17
C ALA A 247 2.16 0.11 -20.14
N ARG A 248 2.62 -0.73 -19.20
CA ARG A 248 4.02 -1.18 -19.13
C ARG A 248 4.48 -2.00 -20.32
N ILE A 249 3.58 -2.71 -21.01
CA ILE A 249 3.90 -3.35 -22.29
C ILE A 249 4.27 -2.27 -23.31
N GLY A 250 3.52 -1.18 -23.39
CA GLY A 250 3.81 -0.07 -24.29
C GLY A 250 5.16 0.60 -23.99
N VAL A 251 5.55 0.73 -22.72
CA VAL A 251 6.89 1.20 -22.32
C VAL A 251 7.98 0.28 -22.86
N ALA A 252 7.81 -1.03 -22.69
CA ALA A 252 8.78 -2.01 -23.17
C ALA A 252 8.87 -2.04 -24.70
N GLN A 253 7.75 -1.87 -25.41
CA GLN A 253 7.73 -1.76 -26.86
C GLN A 253 8.42 -0.48 -27.36
N ALA A 254 8.21 0.66 -26.67
CA ALA A 254 8.87 1.91 -27.03
C ALA A 254 10.41 1.81 -26.95
N ALA A 255 10.94 0.99 -26.04
CA ALA A 255 12.38 0.77 -25.90
C ALA A 255 13.03 0.05 -27.09
N LEU A 256 12.26 -0.56 -27.98
CA LEU A 256 12.76 -1.15 -29.24
C LEU A 256 13.09 -0.11 -30.32
N TYR A 257 12.63 1.11 -30.16
CA TYR A 257 12.75 2.19 -31.13
C TYR A 257 13.86 3.19 -30.76
N PRO A 258 14.32 4.01 -31.73
CA PRO A 258 15.31 5.05 -31.46
C PRO A 258 14.82 6.06 -30.43
N ARG A 259 15.67 6.44 -29.49
CA ARG A 259 15.43 7.55 -28.56
C ARG A 259 16.02 8.83 -29.14
N LEU A 260 15.22 9.87 -29.19
CA LEU A 260 15.65 11.20 -29.59
C LEU A 260 15.79 12.08 -28.36
N SER A 261 16.99 12.54 -28.08
CA SER A 261 17.28 13.46 -26.98
C SER A 261 17.82 14.78 -27.52
N LEU A 262 17.36 15.89 -26.97
CA LEU A 262 17.96 17.21 -27.17
C LEU A 262 18.81 17.49 -25.92
N THR A 263 20.13 17.65 -26.15
CA THR A 263 21.10 17.92 -25.10
C THR A 263 21.81 19.23 -25.37
N GLY A 264 22.12 19.98 -24.32
CA GLY A 264 22.89 21.20 -24.45
C GLY A 264 23.55 21.57 -23.13
N PHE A 265 24.62 22.35 -23.25
CA PHE A 265 25.25 22.99 -22.10
C PHE A 265 25.63 24.42 -22.39
N PHE A 266 25.69 25.21 -21.36
CA PHE A 266 26.31 26.53 -21.36
C PHE A 266 27.19 26.65 -20.12
N ASN A 267 28.51 26.73 -20.32
CA ASN A 267 29.49 26.75 -19.25
C ASN A 267 30.45 27.96 -19.41
N LEU A 268 30.87 28.48 -18.27
CA LEU A 268 32.06 29.31 -18.16
C LEU A 268 33.23 28.42 -17.75
N GLN A 269 34.30 28.43 -18.49
CA GLN A 269 35.50 27.60 -18.24
C GLN A 269 36.75 28.47 -18.31
N SER A 270 37.63 28.40 -17.30
CA SER A 270 38.87 29.14 -17.29
C SER A 270 39.98 28.42 -16.50
N ALA A 271 41.24 28.68 -16.90
CA ALA A 271 42.40 28.22 -16.15
C ALA A 271 42.68 29.09 -14.90
N SER A 272 42.11 30.30 -14.83
CA SER A 272 42.19 31.23 -13.68
C SER A 272 40.79 31.60 -13.24
N ILE A 273 40.62 31.74 -11.93
CA ILE A 273 39.35 32.19 -11.34
C ILE A 273 39.01 33.63 -11.72
N ASP A 274 40.00 34.45 -11.88
CA ASP A 274 39.87 35.90 -12.24
C ASP A 274 39.28 36.10 -13.63
N ASP A 275 39.52 35.11 -14.52
CA ASP A 275 39.04 35.15 -15.91
C ASP A 275 37.73 34.42 -16.09
N LEU A 276 37.25 33.67 -15.12
CA LEU A 276 36.08 32.77 -15.26
C LEU A 276 34.84 33.51 -15.75
N PHE A 277 34.61 34.74 -15.26
CA PHE A 277 33.41 35.51 -15.59
C PHE A 277 33.55 36.38 -16.82
N GLN A 278 34.68 36.30 -17.54
CA GLN A 278 34.87 37.02 -18.79
C GLN A 278 34.05 36.39 -19.91
N TRP A 279 33.61 37.19 -20.89
CA TRP A 279 32.86 36.72 -22.05
C TRP A 279 33.62 35.66 -22.88
N ARG A 280 34.95 35.72 -22.85
CA ARG A 280 35.82 34.76 -23.55
C ARG A 280 35.82 33.36 -22.93
N SER A 281 35.40 33.22 -21.66
CA SER A 281 35.37 31.93 -20.93
C SER A 281 34.15 31.09 -21.22
N ARG A 282 33.19 31.59 -22.02
CA ARG A 282 31.97 30.86 -22.36
C ARG A 282 32.26 29.70 -23.33
N ALA A 283 31.64 28.57 -23.02
CA ALA A 283 31.56 27.42 -23.90
C ALA A 283 30.10 26.93 -23.96
N PHE A 284 29.61 26.57 -25.10
CA PHE A 284 28.25 26.05 -25.23
C PHE A 284 28.18 24.98 -26.33
N SER A 285 27.23 24.08 -26.16
CA SER A 285 26.84 23.11 -27.19
C SER A 285 25.33 22.91 -27.10
N LEU A 286 24.68 22.69 -28.23
CA LEU A 286 23.28 22.34 -28.30
C LEU A 286 23.10 21.45 -29.55
N GLY A 287 22.49 20.27 -29.36
CA GLY A 287 22.27 19.37 -30.50
C GLY A 287 21.34 18.21 -30.16
N PRO A 288 20.65 17.68 -31.17
CA PRO A 288 19.90 16.44 -31.03
C PRO A 288 20.86 15.24 -31.05
N THR A 289 20.55 14.24 -30.24
CA THR A 289 21.23 12.94 -30.21
C THR A 289 20.21 11.84 -30.43
N VAL A 290 20.49 10.93 -31.36
CA VAL A 290 19.67 9.75 -31.60
C VAL A 290 20.44 8.52 -31.14
N GLN A 291 19.83 7.74 -30.23
CA GLN A 291 20.39 6.49 -29.77
C GLN A 291 19.42 5.34 -30.08
N TRP A 292 19.89 4.35 -30.81
CA TRP A 292 19.11 3.18 -31.18
C TRP A 292 19.85 1.88 -30.87
N PRO A 293 19.30 1.04 -29.96
CA PRO A 293 19.88 -0.27 -29.69
C PRO A 293 19.54 -1.24 -30.84
N ILE A 294 20.40 -1.30 -31.86
CA ILE A 294 20.17 -2.12 -33.06
C ILE A 294 20.34 -3.61 -32.77
N PHE A 295 21.25 -3.97 -31.86
CA PHE A 295 21.52 -5.35 -31.48
C PHE A 295 21.78 -5.49 -29.98
N GLU A 296 20.93 -6.22 -29.29
CA GLU A 296 21.05 -6.55 -27.85
C GLU A 296 20.76 -8.04 -27.58
N ALA A 297 21.12 -8.91 -28.52
CA ALA A 297 20.96 -10.37 -28.38
C ALA A 297 19.55 -10.83 -27.92
N GLY A 298 18.49 -10.09 -28.30
CA GLY A 298 17.10 -10.42 -27.97
C GLY A 298 16.59 -9.91 -26.61
N THR A 299 17.43 -9.25 -25.80
CA THR A 299 17.09 -8.79 -24.45
C THR A 299 15.84 -7.91 -24.42
N LEU A 300 15.73 -6.92 -25.30
CA LEU A 300 14.57 -6.02 -25.34
C LEU A 300 13.27 -6.74 -25.71
N ARG A 301 13.32 -7.72 -26.61
CA ARG A 301 12.14 -8.54 -26.94
C ARG A 301 11.72 -9.41 -25.76
N ALA A 302 12.67 -10.03 -25.06
CA ALA A 302 12.39 -10.78 -23.85
C ALA A 302 11.74 -9.91 -22.76
N VAL A 303 12.12 -8.63 -22.64
CA VAL A 303 11.43 -7.69 -21.73
C VAL A 303 9.97 -7.48 -22.12
N VAL A 304 9.65 -7.35 -23.41
CA VAL A 304 8.27 -7.25 -23.90
C VAL A 304 7.48 -8.51 -23.55
N ASP A 305 8.07 -9.69 -23.77
CA ASP A 305 7.43 -10.98 -23.46
C ASP A 305 7.15 -11.12 -21.95
N VAL A 306 8.10 -10.72 -21.10
CA VAL A 306 7.92 -10.68 -19.63
C VAL A 306 6.75 -9.75 -19.24
N ARG A 307 6.68 -8.54 -19.83
CA ARG A 307 5.57 -7.60 -19.52
C ARG A 307 4.22 -8.15 -20.00
N THR A 308 4.20 -8.84 -21.13
CA THR A 308 2.99 -9.48 -21.64
C THR A 308 2.53 -10.62 -20.73
N ALA A 309 3.47 -11.44 -20.22
CA ALA A 309 3.15 -12.48 -19.24
C ALA A 309 2.62 -11.90 -17.92
N GLN A 310 3.23 -10.80 -17.42
CA GLN A 310 2.75 -10.09 -16.21
C GLN A 310 1.35 -9.49 -16.40
N GLN A 311 1.02 -9.02 -17.60
CA GLN A 311 -0.33 -8.55 -17.91
C GLN A 311 -1.33 -9.71 -17.91
N ALA A 312 -0.97 -10.87 -18.48
CA ALA A 312 -1.81 -12.06 -18.44
C ALA A 312 -2.01 -12.57 -17.00
N GLU A 313 -0.99 -12.53 -16.13
CA GLU A 313 -1.11 -12.80 -14.70
C GLU A 313 -2.10 -11.85 -14.01
N SER A 314 -2.05 -10.55 -14.34
CA SER A 314 -2.95 -9.55 -13.77
C SER A 314 -4.41 -9.71 -14.24
N LEU A 315 -4.64 -10.43 -15.35
CA LEU A 315 -5.96 -10.71 -15.89
C LEU A 315 -6.60 -11.96 -15.25
N ALA A 316 -5.80 -12.92 -14.79
CA ALA A 316 -6.23 -14.16 -14.16
C ALA A 316 -6.70 -13.98 -12.71
#